data_287f0db31c73d33f904d99c91dbcb9d7
#
_entry.id   287f0db31c73d33f904d99c91dbcb9d7
#
_cell.length_a   1.000
_cell.length_b   1.000
_cell.length_c   1.000
_cell.angle_alpha   90.00
_cell.angle_beta   90.00
_cell.angle_gamma   90.00
#
_symmetry.space_group_name_H-M   'P 1'
#
loop_
_entity.id
_entity.type
_entity.pdbx_description
1 polymer ?
#
loop_
_entity_poly.entity_id
_entity_poly.type
_entity_poly.pdbx_seq_one_letter_code
_entity_poly.pdbx_strand_id
1 'polypeptide(L)'
;MVLLVSDIVIFYGSRVKFNKSIPPQYKTLTELVYENDRDSKNMVIQISDQPQPKSEPEKIRVENIVVGSDEYAGVREHVIINFNNFLSKFDYDRLYLHNPPLQISNQIKRLFPETEVHNQEYTSLDIDDLKEINSKYDDRIIGQKSAKEKLLQALFPVTLSNRKKPIVILLYGMSGIGKTETAKFISEIIGEPLFRKQFSMYQNSQFANYLFGGAHYEKSFAKDLLDRESNVLLLDEFDKAHPSFHSAFYQLFDEGIYEDQNYYLELKKSIIICTSNYLSLEEIEENLGSPIFYRFDKIIHFKELTSEEKNKIGQKILVESSKQYEMPLSPDVRERLFDSFIYCSNVRELRNLIQDTFAFNAIVNEIEKE
;
A
#
# COMPACT_ATOMS: atom_id res chain seq x y z
N MET A 1 6.36 9.60 -45.33
CA MET A 1 5.28 9.55 -44.32
C MET A 1 5.87 10.04 -43.01
N VAL A 2 5.66 11.29 -42.68
CA VAL A 2 6.12 11.86 -41.40
C VAL A 2 5.19 11.24 -40.35
N LEU A 3 5.72 10.33 -39.54
CA LEU A 3 5.04 9.94 -38.31
C LEU A 3 4.90 11.22 -37.48
N LEU A 4 3.69 11.72 -37.31
CA LEU A 4 3.38 12.71 -36.28
C LEU A 4 3.87 12.08 -34.97
N VAL A 5 4.89 12.67 -34.38
CA VAL A 5 5.44 12.24 -33.10
C VAL A 5 4.38 12.56 -32.07
N SER A 6 3.59 11.57 -31.71
CA SER A 6 2.65 11.70 -30.59
C SER A 6 3.44 11.76 -29.30
N ASP A 7 3.16 12.72 -28.44
CA ASP A 7 3.80 12.80 -27.13
C ASP A 7 3.27 11.65 -26.25
N ILE A 8 4.14 10.76 -25.83
CA ILE A 8 3.78 9.63 -24.97
C ILE A 8 4.39 9.81 -23.61
N VAL A 9 3.54 9.75 -22.59
CA VAL A 9 3.92 9.89 -21.18
C VAL A 9 3.55 8.60 -20.44
N ILE A 10 4.53 7.97 -19.81
CA ILE A 10 4.33 6.86 -18.86
C ILE A 10 4.51 7.41 -17.46
N PHE A 11 3.50 7.24 -16.60
CA PHE A 11 3.55 7.63 -15.20
C PHE A 11 3.50 6.40 -14.29
N TYR A 12 4.50 6.26 -13.43
CA TYR A 12 4.53 5.26 -12.36
C TYR A 12 4.30 5.94 -11.00
N GLY A 13 3.25 5.54 -10.29
CA GLY A 13 2.88 6.09 -9.00
C GLY A 13 1.39 5.99 -8.72
N SER A 14 0.93 6.69 -7.68
CA SER A 14 -0.47 6.64 -7.27
C SER A 14 -1.42 7.29 -8.28
N ARG A 15 -2.62 6.75 -8.35
CA ARG A 15 -3.69 7.30 -9.18
C ARG A 15 -4.01 8.76 -8.84
N VAL A 16 -3.92 9.13 -7.56
CA VAL A 16 -4.15 10.49 -7.10
C VAL A 16 -3.16 11.49 -7.72
N LYS A 17 -1.89 11.10 -7.82
CA LYS A 17 -0.85 11.94 -8.46
C LYS A 17 -1.02 11.96 -9.97
N PHE A 18 -1.29 10.79 -10.58
CA PHE A 18 -1.53 10.69 -12.01
C PHE A 18 -2.68 11.59 -12.46
N ASN A 19 -3.82 11.55 -11.78
CA ASN A 19 -4.99 12.35 -12.13
C ASN A 19 -4.75 13.87 -12.10
N LYS A 20 -3.71 14.33 -11.39
CA LYS A 20 -3.30 15.75 -11.38
C LYS A 20 -2.44 16.13 -12.59
N SER A 21 -1.89 15.16 -13.31
CA SER A 21 -0.98 15.37 -14.46
C SER A 21 -1.64 15.20 -15.81
N ILE A 22 -2.90 14.74 -15.87
CA ILE A 22 -3.63 14.52 -17.12
C ILE A 22 -4.47 15.75 -17.52
N PRO A 23 -4.74 15.94 -18.83
CA PRO A 23 -5.59 17.01 -19.31
C PRO A 23 -7.06 16.82 -18.89
N PRO A 24 -7.88 17.88 -18.89
CA PRO A 24 -9.30 17.78 -18.49
C PRO A 24 -10.19 17.08 -19.52
N GLN A 25 -9.76 17.04 -20.80
CA GLN A 25 -10.50 16.40 -21.89
C GLN A 25 -9.67 15.28 -22.49
N TYR A 26 -10.16 14.07 -22.41
CA TYR A 26 -9.51 12.86 -22.93
C TYR A 26 -10.53 11.76 -23.20
N LYS A 27 -10.12 10.75 -23.97
CA LYS A 27 -10.82 9.46 -24.06
C LYS A 27 -10.03 8.36 -23.32
N THR A 28 -10.76 7.48 -22.69
CA THR A 28 -10.19 6.33 -21.97
C THR A 28 -9.99 5.14 -22.89
N LEU A 29 -9.15 4.18 -22.46
CA LEU A 29 -8.96 2.92 -23.21
C LEU A 29 -10.29 2.17 -23.38
N THR A 30 -11.11 2.14 -22.34
CA THR A 30 -12.41 1.45 -22.34
C THR A 30 -13.36 2.06 -23.37
N GLU A 31 -13.43 3.39 -23.48
CA GLU A 31 -14.23 4.10 -24.50
C GLU A 31 -13.76 3.77 -25.90
N LEU A 32 -12.45 3.79 -26.14
CA LEU A 32 -11.85 3.48 -27.42
C LEU A 32 -12.10 2.03 -27.88
N VAL A 33 -12.00 1.07 -26.95
CA VAL A 33 -12.34 -0.34 -27.22
C VAL A 33 -13.80 -0.48 -27.62
N TYR A 34 -14.70 0.19 -26.89
CA TYR A 34 -16.13 0.15 -27.18
C TYR A 34 -16.46 0.76 -28.55
N GLU A 35 -15.87 1.90 -28.91
CA GLU A 35 -16.04 2.53 -30.22
C GLU A 35 -15.54 1.63 -31.34
N ASN A 36 -14.34 1.05 -31.21
CA ASN A 36 -13.78 0.14 -32.18
C ASN A 36 -14.63 -1.12 -32.37
N ASP A 37 -15.19 -1.69 -31.32
CA ASP A 37 -16.02 -2.87 -31.36
C ASP A 37 -17.39 -2.58 -32.07
N ARG A 38 -17.94 -1.39 -31.83
CA ARG A 38 -19.18 -0.92 -32.49
C ARG A 38 -18.98 -0.76 -34.00
N ASP A 39 -17.88 -0.12 -34.40
CA ASP A 39 -17.58 0.11 -35.81
C ASP A 39 -17.28 -1.22 -36.56
N SER A 40 -16.61 -2.16 -35.89
CA SER A 40 -16.36 -3.49 -36.43
C SER A 40 -17.65 -4.29 -36.67
N LYS A 41 -18.65 -4.14 -35.76
CA LYS A 41 -19.97 -4.78 -35.95
C LYS A 41 -20.77 -4.14 -37.08
N ASN A 42 -20.69 -2.85 -37.26
CA ASN A 42 -21.38 -2.14 -38.35
C ASN A 42 -20.80 -2.48 -39.71
N MET A 43 -19.48 -2.78 -39.83
CA MET A 43 -18.85 -3.22 -41.05
C MET A 43 -19.30 -4.62 -41.49
N VAL A 44 -19.63 -5.52 -40.57
CA VAL A 44 -20.09 -6.90 -40.87
C VAL A 44 -21.50 -6.93 -41.49
N ILE A 45 -22.31 -5.89 -41.35
CA ILE A 45 -23.68 -5.80 -41.86
C ILE A 45 -23.73 -5.34 -43.35
N GLN A 46 -22.63 -4.82 -43.89
CA GLN A 46 -22.55 -4.40 -45.29
C GLN A 46 -21.95 -5.51 -46.18
N ILE A 47 -22.66 -6.62 -46.35
CA ILE A 47 -22.36 -7.60 -47.39
C ILE A 47 -23.11 -7.12 -48.66
N SER A 48 -22.43 -6.39 -49.51
CA SER A 48 -22.86 -6.15 -50.88
C SER A 48 -21.88 -6.81 -51.85
N ASP A 49 -22.40 -7.51 -52.85
CA ASP A 49 -21.70 -8.31 -53.87
C ASP A 49 -20.84 -7.49 -54.86
N GLN A 50 -20.33 -6.34 -54.50
CA GLN A 50 -19.43 -5.56 -55.33
C GLN A 50 -18.06 -5.39 -54.69
N PRO A 51 -16.95 -5.64 -55.44
CA PRO A 51 -15.61 -5.37 -54.94
C PRO A 51 -15.41 -3.85 -54.82
N GLN A 52 -15.55 -3.33 -53.59
CA GLN A 52 -15.18 -1.95 -53.30
C GLN A 52 -13.66 -1.84 -53.16
N PRO A 53 -13.04 -0.71 -53.59
CA PRO A 53 -11.63 -0.47 -53.33
C PRO A 53 -11.39 -0.49 -51.82
N LYS A 54 -10.36 -1.23 -51.35
CA LYS A 54 -9.92 -1.24 -49.95
C LYS A 54 -9.40 0.13 -49.60
N SER A 55 -10.27 1.07 -49.26
CA SER A 55 -9.88 2.25 -48.54
C SER A 55 -9.52 1.79 -47.10
N GLU A 56 -8.31 2.12 -46.66
CA GLU A 56 -7.97 1.96 -45.22
C GLU A 56 -9.07 2.64 -44.37
N PRO A 57 -9.56 1.98 -43.34
CA PRO A 57 -10.60 2.59 -42.51
C PRO A 57 -10.05 3.91 -41.95
N GLU A 58 -10.89 4.94 -42.00
CA GLU A 58 -10.55 6.28 -41.50
C GLU A 58 -10.26 6.22 -40.02
N LYS A 59 -9.09 6.70 -39.61
CA LYS A 59 -8.68 6.67 -38.19
C LYS A 59 -9.55 7.61 -37.37
N ILE A 60 -9.97 7.14 -36.21
CA ILE A 60 -10.73 7.97 -35.26
C ILE A 60 -9.78 9.01 -34.64
N ARG A 61 -10.09 10.28 -34.81
CA ARG A 61 -9.30 11.38 -34.24
C ARG A 61 -9.61 11.57 -32.74
N VAL A 62 -8.57 11.57 -31.92
CA VAL A 62 -8.63 11.78 -30.46
C VAL A 62 -7.48 12.69 -30.04
N GLU A 63 -7.75 13.77 -29.35
CA GLU A 63 -6.68 14.69 -28.90
C GLU A 63 -5.81 14.01 -27.84
N ASN A 64 -6.43 13.55 -26.75
CA ASN A 64 -5.72 12.92 -25.63
C ASN A 64 -6.32 11.55 -25.33
N ILE A 65 -5.45 10.54 -25.24
CA ILE A 65 -5.80 9.20 -24.74
C ILE A 65 -5.20 9.05 -23.35
N VAL A 66 -6.01 8.65 -22.37
CA VAL A 66 -5.59 8.36 -21.01
C VAL A 66 -5.94 6.94 -20.65
N VAL A 67 -4.96 6.16 -20.21
CA VAL A 67 -5.13 4.76 -19.82
C VAL A 67 -4.80 4.61 -18.34
N GLY A 68 -5.82 4.45 -17.52
CA GLY A 68 -5.69 4.17 -16.10
C GLY A 68 -5.21 2.75 -15.82
N SER A 69 -4.53 2.53 -14.70
CA SER A 69 -4.00 1.22 -14.30
C SER A 69 -5.07 0.13 -14.15
N ASP A 70 -6.30 0.49 -13.85
CA ASP A 70 -7.46 -0.39 -13.75
C ASP A 70 -8.02 -0.79 -15.13
N GLU A 71 -7.84 0.03 -16.16
CA GLU A 71 -8.39 -0.24 -17.49
C GLU A 71 -7.68 -1.38 -18.21
N TYR A 72 -6.41 -1.65 -17.89
CA TYR A 72 -5.71 -2.82 -18.44
C TYR A 72 -6.41 -4.14 -18.07
N ALA A 73 -7.11 -4.19 -16.95
CA ALA A 73 -7.89 -5.35 -16.54
C ALA A 73 -9.17 -5.56 -17.36
N GLY A 74 -9.70 -4.48 -17.94
CA GLY A 74 -10.95 -4.51 -18.75
C GLY A 74 -10.77 -4.94 -20.20
N VAL A 75 -9.52 -5.08 -20.68
CA VAL A 75 -9.24 -5.43 -22.07
C VAL A 75 -8.72 -6.86 -22.21
N ARG A 76 -8.96 -7.46 -23.38
CA ARG A 76 -8.50 -8.82 -23.65
C ARG A 76 -6.98 -8.88 -23.79
N GLU A 77 -6.38 -10.01 -23.42
CA GLU A 77 -4.94 -10.24 -23.45
C GLU A 77 -4.28 -9.89 -24.79
N HIS A 78 -4.95 -10.16 -25.92
CA HIS A 78 -4.42 -9.82 -27.24
C HIS A 78 -4.24 -8.30 -27.45
N VAL A 79 -5.01 -7.45 -26.76
CA VAL A 79 -4.84 -5.99 -26.79
C VAL A 79 -3.58 -5.60 -26.03
N ILE A 80 -3.31 -6.24 -24.88
CA ILE A 80 -2.08 -6.02 -24.10
C ILE A 80 -0.85 -6.44 -24.91
N ILE A 81 -0.89 -7.63 -25.53
CA ILE A 81 0.21 -8.17 -26.34
C ILE A 81 0.48 -7.32 -27.58
N ASN A 82 -0.56 -6.78 -28.22
CA ASN A 82 -0.47 -5.99 -29.44
C ASN A 82 -0.98 -4.55 -29.24
N PHE A 83 -0.59 -3.92 -28.14
CA PHE A 83 -1.11 -2.62 -27.74
C PHE A 83 -0.88 -1.54 -28.79
N ASN A 84 0.31 -1.53 -29.42
CA ASN A 84 0.62 -0.59 -30.49
C ASN A 84 -0.30 -0.78 -31.72
N ASN A 85 -0.64 -2.02 -32.10
CA ASN A 85 -1.56 -2.27 -33.22
C ASN A 85 -2.97 -1.81 -32.90
N PHE A 86 -3.38 -1.88 -31.63
CA PHE A 86 -4.65 -1.31 -31.20
C PHE A 86 -4.60 0.22 -31.31
N LEU A 87 -3.58 0.88 -30.80
CA LEU A 87 -3.40 2.34 -30.88
C LEU A 87 -3.31 2.86 -32.33
N SER A 88 -2.75 2.08 -33.26
CA SER A 88 -2.59 2.50 -34.66
C SER A 88 -3.91 2.75 -35.40
N LYS A 89 -5.05 2.33 -34.84
CA LYS A 89 -6.40 2.61 -35.34
C LYS A 89 -6.88 4.02 -35.04
N PHE A 90 -6.19 4.74 -34.16
CA PHE A 90 -6.53 6.08 -33.72
C PHE A 90 -5.46 7.07 -34.22
N ASP A 91 -5.92 8.30 -34.48
CA ASP A 91 -5.05 9.45 -34.73
C ASP A 91 -5.10 10.32 -33.46
N TYR A 92 -4.00 10.35 -32.68
CA TYR A 92 -3.96 11.02 -31.39
C TYR A 92 -2.73 11.93 -31.26
N ASP A 93 -2.87 13.02 -30.47
CA ASP A 93 -1.76 13.92 -30.18
C ASP A 93 -0.95 13.45 -29.00
N ARG A 94 -1.62 13.03 -27.90
CA ARG A 94 -0.96 12.62 -26.66
C ARG A 94 -1.54 11.34 -26.09
N LEU A 95 -0.64 10.51 -25.51
CA LEU A 95 -0.99 9.27 -24.83
C LEU A 95 -0.40 9.27 -23.41
N TYR A 96 -1.26 9.11 -22.42
CA TYR A 96 -0.89 9.01 -21.01
C TYR A 96 -1.17 7.61 -20.49
N LEU A 97 -0.13 6.93 -20.00
CA LEU A 97 -0.21 5.57 -19.48
C LEU A 97 0.11 5.55 -17.99
N HIS A 98 -0.84 5.15 -17.16
CA HIS A 98 -0.68 5.01 -15.72
C HIS A 98 -0.34 3.58 -15.35
N ASN A 99 0.84 3.36 -14.74
CA ASN A 99 1.31 2.05 -14.28
C ASN A 99 1.10 0.95 -15.33
N PRO A 100 1.58 1.10 -16.59
CA PRO A 100 1.35 0.09 -17.62
C PRO A 100 2.09 -1.20 -17.28
N PRO A 101 1.51 -2.39 -17.61
CA PRO A 101 2.23 -3.65 -17.55
C PRO A 101 3.52 -3.62 -18.36
N LEU A 102 4.52 -4.42 -17.96
CA LEU A 102 5.83 -4.50 -18.63
C LEU A 102 5.73 -4.76 -20.15
N GLN A 103 4.77 -5.59 -20.55
CA GLN A 103 4.55 -5.86 -21.97
C GLN A 103 4.20 -4.58 -22.75
N ILE A 104 3.34 -3.73 -22.21
CA ILE A 104 2.96 -2.45 -22.84
C ILE A 104 4.13 -1.46 -22.76
N SER A 105 4.70 -1.25 -21.58
CA SER A 105 5.77 -0.26 -21.40
C SER A 105 6.99 -0.58 -22.28
N ASN A 106 7.35 -1.85 -22.42
CA ASN A 106 8.44 -2.29 -23.29
C ASN A 106 8.15 -2.10 -24.77
N GLN A 107 6.90 -2.36 -25.21
CA GLN A 107 6.49 -2.08 -26.59
C GLN A 107 6.60 -0.59 -26.91
N ILE A 108 6.04 0.25 -26.03
CA ILE A 108 6.02 1.72 -26.21
C ILE A 108 7.44 2.26 -26.24
N LYS A 109 8.28 1.97 -25.26
CA LYS A 109 9.68 2.46 -25.19
C LYS A 109 10.53 2.02 -26.39
N ARG A 110 10.27 0.82 -26.92
CA ARG A 110 10.97 0.32 -28.12
C ARG A 110 10.54 1.03 -29.39
N LEU A 111 9.25 1.33 -29.55
CA LEU A 111 8.71 1.93 -30.78
C LEU A 111 8.80 3.46 -30.76
N PHE A 112 8.78 4.05 -29.59
CA PHE A 112 8.79 5.49 -29.35
C PHE A 112 9.91 5.83 -28.33
N PRO A 113 11.16 5.94 -28.76
CA PRO A 113 12.30 6.19 -27.85
C PRO A 113 12.20 7.51 -27.09
N GLU A 114 11.46 8.49 -27.63
CA GLU A 114 11.24 9.81 -27.00
C GLU A 114 10.13 9.78 -25.90
N THR A 115 9.64 8.59 -25.52
CA THR A 115 8.64 8.44 -24.47
C THR A 115 9.12 9.02 -23.15
N GLU A 116 8.39 9.97 -22.61
CA GLU A 116 8.66 10.51 -21.28
C GLU A 116 8.25 9.53 -20.18
N VAL A 117 9.11 9.32 -19.19
CA VAL A 117 8.83 8.44 -18.06
C VAL A 117 8.89 9.24 -16.77
N HIS A 118 7.76 9.38 -16.11
CA HIS A 118 7.62 10.05 -14.82
C HIS A 118 7.41 9.04 -13.70
N ASN A 119 8.21 9.15 -12.64
CA ASN A 119 8.03 8.37 -11.43
C ASN A 119 7.57 9.29 -10.31
N GLN A 120 6.59 8.85 -9.54
CA GLN A 120 6.18 9.59 -8.34
C GLN A 120 7.33 9.70 -7.37
N GLU A 121 7.58 10.91 -6.92
CA GLU A 121 8.45 11.17 -5.79
C GLU A 121 7.66 11.01 -4.48
N TYR A 122 8.28 10.33 -3.52
CA TYR A 122 7.74 10.10 -2.18
C TYR A 122 8.54 10.90 -1.16
N THR A 123 7.88 11.35 -0.11
CA THR A 123 8.56 12.01 1.01
C THR A 123 9.50 11.01 1.68
N SER A 124 10.74 11.43 1.88
CA SER A 124 11.75 10.64 2.60
C SER A 124 11.88 11.19 4.01
N LEU A 125 12.05 10.30 4.97
CA LEU A 125 12.35 10.67 6.36
C LEU A 125 13.62 11.53 6.39
N ASP A 126 13.56 12.67 7.06
CA ASP A 126 14.69 13.54 7.30
C ASP A 126 15.11 13.55 8.78
N ILE A 127 16.12 14.38 9.13
CA ILE A 127 16.65 14.45 10.49
C ILE A 127 15.68 15.15 11.44
N ASP A 128 14.85 16.06 10.95
CA ASP A 128 13.88 16.78 11.77
C ASP A 128 12.68 15.90 12.09
N ASP A 129 12.23 15.08 11.13
CA ASP A 129 11.26 14.01 11.38
C ASP A 129 11.76 13.05 12.46
N LEU A 130 13.05 12.66 12.41
CA LEU A 130 13.63 11.76 13.39
C LEU A 130 13.67 12.37 14.80
N LYS A 131 13.92 13.68 14.91
CA LYS A 131 13.84 14.42 16.17
C LYS A 131 12.38 14.47 16.67
N GLU A 132 11.43 14.67 15.77
CA GLU A 132 10.02 14.70 16.11
C GLU A 132 9.53 13.33 16.57
N ILE A 133 9.93 12.24 15.88
CA ILE A 133 9.67 10.85 16.34
C ILE A 133 10.23 10.69 17.76
N ASN A 134 11.49 11.09 18.02
CA ASN A 134 12.09 10.95 19.33
C ASN A 134 11.33 11.71 20.42
N SER A 135 10.85 12.92 20.15
CA SER A 135 10.16 13.75 21.15
C SER A 135 8.74 13.27 21.45
N LYS A 136 8.00 12.78 20.45
CA LYS A 136 6.56 12.45 20.57
C LYS A 136 6.28 10.96 20.79
N TYR A 137 7.28 10.08 20.60
CA TYR A 137 7.08 8.63 20.65
C TYR A 137 6.48 8.14 21.94
N ASP A 138 7.04 8.57 23.09
CA ASP A 138 6.62 8.08 24.42
C ASP A 138 5.21 8.52 24.81
N ASP A 139 4.71 9.58 24.18
CA ASP A 139 3.33 10.03 24.33
C ASP A 139 2.37 9.15 23.53
N ARG A 140 2.80 8.64 22.39
CA ARG A 140 1.95 7.83 21.50
C ARG A 140 2.04 6.34 21.82
N ILE A 141 3.26 5.83 22.05
CA ILE A 141 3.57 4.42 22.29
C ILE A 141 4.18 4.27 23.67
N ILE A 142 3.32 4.09 24.69
CA ILE A 142 3.71 3.99 26.08
C ILE A 142 4.42 2.65 26.34
N GLY A 143 5.47 2.66 27.14
CA GLY A 143 6.13 1.45 27.67
C GLY A 143 7.19 0.83 26.77
N GLN A 144 7.48 1.41 25.61
CA GLN A 144 8.37 0.80 24.61
C GLN A 144 9.71 1.57 24.46
N LYS A 145 10.32 2.04 25.54
CA LYS A 145 11.57 2.84 25.48
C LYS A 145 12.72 2.15 24.75
N SER A 146 12.97 0.87 25.04
CA SER A 146 14.02 0.10 24.35
C SER A 146 13.73 -0.08 22.86
N ALA A 147 12.45 -0.27 22.50
CA ALA A 147 12.05 -0.34 21.10
C ALA A 147 12.24 1.01 20.40
N LYS A 148 11.91 2.13 21.05
CA LYS A 148 12.15 3.48 20.55
C LYS A 148 13.63 3.71 20.19
N GLU A 149 14.56 3.40 21.12
CA GLU A 149 15.99 3.57 20.88
C GLU A 149 16.48 2.78 19.68
N LYS A 150 16.08 1.51 19.58
CA LYS A 150 16.43 0.64 18.44
C LYS A 150 15.78 1.12 17.14
N LEU A 151 14.57 1.65 17.20
CA LEU A 151 13.85 2.20 16.05
C LEU A 151 14.57 3.44 15.50
N LEU A 152 14.95 4.38 16.37
CA LEU A 152 15.72 5.57 15.98
C LEU A 152 17.06 5.20 15.34
N GLN A 153 17.79 4.21 15.91
CA GLN A 153 19.01 3.67 15.32
C GLN A 153 18.77 3.06 13.93
N ALA A 154 17.65 2.35 13.74
CA ALA A 154 17.30 1.75 12.47
C ALA A 154 16.93 2.82 11.43
N LEU A 155 16.18 3.85 11.81
CA LEU A 155 15.70 4.89 10.90
C LEU A 155 16.78 5.90 10.50
N PHE A 156 17.78 6.14 11.35
CA PHE A 156 18.84 7.13 11.10
C PHE A 156 19.51 6.98 9.70
N PRO A 157 19.86 5.77 9.21
CA PRO A 157 20.47 5.63 7.87
C PRO A 157 19.55 6.09 6.72
N VAL A 158 18.23 6.16 6.92
CA VAL A 158 17.28 6.64 5.88
C VAL A 158 17.43 8.15 5.66
N THR A 159 17.81 8.90 6.70
CA THR A 159 18.02 10.35 6.59
C THR A 159 19.29 10.71 5.78
N LEU A 160 20.16 9.73 5.50
CA LEU A 160 21.38 9.96 4.73
C LEU A 160 21.08 10.00 3.23
N SER A 161 21.71 10.98 2.53
CA SER A 161 21.46 11.21 1.10
C SER A 161 21.90 10.06 0.19
N ASN A 162 22.91 9.27 0.59
CA ASN A 162 23.50 8.20 -0.21
C ASN A 162 22.79 6.85 -0.11
N ARG A 163 21.80 6.69 0.77
CA ARG A 163 21.07 5.41 0.86
C ARG A 163 20.13 5.24 -0.35
N LYS A 164 20.26 4.10 -1.02
CA LYS A 164 19.46 3.77 -2.23
C LYS A 164 18.46 2.63 -2.01
N LYS A 165 18.61 1.84 -0.93
CA LYS A 165 17.74 0.71 -0.60
C LYS A 165 16.80 1.05 0.56
N PRO A 166 15.68 0.34 0.73
CA PRO A 166 14.80 0.50 1.87
C PRO A 166 15.50 0.15 3.19
N ILE A 167 14.89 0.54 4.31
CA ILE A 167 15.17 -0.02 5.63
C ILE A 167 14.08 -1.03 5.96
N VAL A 168 14.46 -2.24 6.37
CA VAL A 168 13.52 -3.31 6.69
C VAL A 168 13.60 -3.65 8.18
N ILE A 169 12.50 -3.44 8.89
CA ILE A 169 12.43 -3.58 10.34
C ILE A 169 11.37 -4.62 10.68
N LEU A 170 11.71 -5.62 11.51
CA LEU A 170 10.73 -6.51 12.11
C LEU A 170 10.42 -6.09 13.54
N LEU A 171 9.15 -5.80 13.83
CA LEU A 171 8.64 -5.55 15.18
C LEU A 171 7.96 -6.83 15.68
N TYR A 172 8.43 -7.42 16.79
CA TYR A 172 7.90 -8.65 17.31
C TYR A 172 7.51 -8.57 18.79
N GLY A 173 6.65 -9.48 19.24
CA GLY A 173 6.12 -9.57 20.60
C GLY A 173 4.61 -9.76 20.62
N MET A 174 3.98 -9.79 21.77
CA MET A 174 2.55 -10.04 21.94
C MET A 174 1.66 -9.13 21.09
N SER A 175 0.45 -9.57 20.77
CA SER A 175 -0.53 -8.75 20.05
C SER A 175 -1.03 -7.58 20.92
N GLY A 176 -1.30 -6.43 20.29
CA GLY A 176 -1.94 -5.28 20.96
C GLY A 176 -1.03 -4.47 21.89
N ILE A 177 0.29 -4.48 21.71
CA ILE A 177 1.28 -3.74 22.52
C ILE A 177 1.94 -2.56 21.81
N GLY A 178 1.42 -2.15 20.63
CA GLY A 178 1.85 -0.92 19.95
C GLY A 178 2.64 -1.10 18.65
N LYS A 179 2.89 -2.32 18.14
CA LYS A 179 3.66 -2.56 16.90
C LYS A 179 3.08 -1.83 15.67
N THR A 180 1.82 -2.09 15.36
CA THR A 180 1.09 -1.45 14.25
C THR A 180 0.94 0.05 14.45
N GLU A 181 0.77 0.49 15.70
CA GLU A 181 0.65 1.91 16.06
C GLU A 181 1.96 2.67 15.81
N THR A 182 3.11 2.02 16.00
CA THR A 182 4.43 2.59 15.68
C THR A 182 4.55 2.90 14.18
N ALA A 183 4.10 2.01 13.30
CA ALA A 183 4.14 2.24 11.86
C ALA A 183 3.22 3.41 11.45
N LYS A 184 2.02 3.49 12.02
CA LYS A 184 1.09 4.61 11.80
C LYS A 184 1.70 5.93 12.27
N PHE A 185 2.28 5.94 13.46
CA PHE A 185 2.91 7.13 14.01
C PHE A 185 4.05 7.67 13.13
N ILE A 186 4.92 6.79 12.60
CA ILE A 186 5.98 7.19 11.67
C ILE A 186 5.38 7.79 10.39
N SER A 187 4.35 7.17 9.85
CA SER A 187 3.65 7.64 8.65
C SER A 187 3.00 9.01 8.87
N GLU A 188 2.39 9.24 10.04
CA GLU A 188 1.80 10.53 10.43
C GLU A 188 2.85 11.65 10.53
N ILE A 189 4.06 11.36 11.08
CA ILE A 189 5.16 12.34 11.17
C ILE A 189 5.66 12.73 9.77
N ILE A 190 5.82 11.77 8.86
CA ILE A 190 6.23 12.02 7.47
C ILE A 190 5.13 12.73 6.66
N GLY A 191 3.88 12.72 7.15
CA GLY A 191 2.74 13.39 6.52
C GLY A 191 2.17 12.64 5.32
N GLU A 192 2.39 11.33 5.22
CA GLU A 192 1.86 10.46 4.16
C GLU A 192 0.95 9.37 4.75
N PRO A 193 -0.07 8.88 4.00
CA PRO A 193 -0.91 7.79 4.47
C PRO A 193 -0.12 6.48 4.55
N LEU A 194 -0.39 5.65 5.57
CA LEU A 194 0.30 4.38 5.73
C LEU A 194 -0.11 3.37 4.64
N PHE A 195 0.85 2.87 3.86
CA PHE A 195 0.60 1.69 3.03
C PHE A 195 0.59 0.44 3.93
N ARG A 196 -0.56 -0.22 4.05
CA ARG A 196 -0.72 -1.40 4.92
C ARG A 196 -1.23 -2.60 4.15
N LYS A 197 -0.54 -3.74 4.31
CA LYS A 197 -1.00 -5.07 3.87
C LYS A 197 -0.98 -6.04 5.04
N GLN A 198 -2.09 -6.73 5.26
CA GLN A 198 -2.23 -7.70 6.34
C GLN A 198 -2.14 -9.12 5.77
N PHE A 199 -1.11 -9.85 6.17
CA PHE A 199 -0.76 -11.15 5.58
C PHE A 199 -1.64 -12.31 6.07
N SER A 200 -2.28 -12.17 7.22
CA SER A 200 -3.26 -13.16 7.70
C SER A 200 -4.49 -13.34 6.79
N MET A 201 -4.75 -12.38 5.90
CA MET A 201 -5.84 -12.48 4.91
C MET A 201 -5.50 -13.40 3.72
N TYR A 202 -4.24 -13.81 3.57
CA TYR A 202 -3.71 -14.47 2.38
C TYR A 202 -3.08 -15.83 2.73
N GLN A 203 -3.90 -16.82 3.06
CA GLN A 203 -3.42 -18.15 3.52
C GLN A 203 -3.58 -19.25 2.47
N ASN A 204 -4.10 -18.97 1.29
CA ASN A 204 -4.41 -19.95 0.24
C ASN A 204 -3.56 -19.78 -1.03
N SER A 205 -3.76 -20.66 -2.03
CA SER A 205 -3.02 -20.64 -3.31
C SER A 205 -3.20 -19.34 -4.12
N GLN A 206 -4.27 -18.58 -3.90
CA GLN A 206 -4.47 -17.28 -4.55
C GLN A 206 -3.43 -16.25 -4.12
N PHE A 207 -2.79 -16.48 -2.97
CA PHE A 207 -1.70 -15.62 -2.50
C PHE A 207 -0.44 -15.72 -3.39
N ALA A 208 -0.18 -16.86 -4.00
CA ALA A 208 0.91 -17.01 -4.97
C ALA A 208 0.73 -16.05 -6.16
N ASN A 209 -0.47 -16.00 -6.77
CA ASN A 209 -0.75 -15.09 -7.87
C ASN A 209 -0.65 -13.61 -7.44
N TYR A 210 -1.05 -13.31 -6.21
CA TYR A 210 -0.93 -11.96 -5.69
C TYR A 210 0.53 -11.50 -5.53
N LEU A 211 1.44 -12.38 -5.09
CA LEU A 211 2.85 -12.04 -4.91
C LEU A 211 3.67 -12.19 -6.19
N PHE A 212 3.51 -13.29 -6.91
CA PHE A 212 4.36 -13.57 -8.08
C PHE A 212 3.76 -13.09 -9.40
N GLY A 213 2.56 -12.53 -9.36
CA GLY A 213 1.79 -12.12 -10.53
C GLY A 213 0.98 -13.28 -11.10
N GLY A 214 -0.21 -12.97 -11.57
CA GLY A 214 -1.10 -13.83 -12.32
C GLY A 214 -1.44 -13.19 -13.66
N ALA A 215 -2.66 -13.40 -14.17
CA ALA A 215 -3.12 -12.72 -15.36
C ALA A 215 -3.13 -11.20 -15.16
N HIS A 216 -2.96 -10.44 -16.26
CA HIS A 216 -2.86 -8.98 -16.21
C HIS A 216 -4.07 -8.28 -15.55
N TYR A 217 -5.24 -8.94 -15.52
CA TYR A 217 -6.46 -8.44 -14.87
C TYR A 217 -6.53 -8.75 -13.37
N GLU A 218 -5.67 -9.61 -12.84
CA GLU A 218 -5.66 -9.96 -11.44
C GLU A 218 -4.99 -8.86 -10.59
N LYS A 219 -5.36 -8.81 -9.31
CA LYS A 219 -4.68 -7.97 -8.34
C LYS A 219 -3.32 -8.56 -8.03
N SER A 220 -2.29 -7.71 -7.92
CA SER A 220 -0.97 -8.14 -7.47
C SER A 220 -0.38 -7.16 -6.46
N PHE A 221 0.58 -7.64 -5.67
CA PHE A 221 1.30 -6.82 -4.71
C PHE A 221 2.11 -5.73 -5.41
N ALA A 222 2.65 -6.00 -6.60
CA ALA A 222 3.34 -5.00 -7.41
C ALA A 222 2.40 -3.86 -7.84
N LYS A 223 1.16 -4.16 -8.28
CA LYS A 223 0.15 -3.12 -8.57
C LYS A 223 -0.14 -2.26 -7.35
N ASP A 224 -0.35 -2.89 -6.20
CA ASP A 224 -0.62 -2.17 -4.95
C ASP A 224 0.58 -1.30 -4.54
N LEU A 225 1.82 -1.80 -4.71
CA LEU A 225 3.03 -1.03 -4.46
C LEU A 225 3.22 0.14 -5.43
N LEU A 226 2.86 -0.03 -6.70
CA LEU A 226 2.90 1.05 -7.69
C LEU A 226 1.89 2.16 -7.36
N ASP A 227 0.70 1.79 -6.90
CA ASP A 227 -0.37 2.74 -6.57
C ASP A 227 -0.29 3.32 -5.13
N ARG A 228 0.80 3.04 -4.41
CA ARG A 228 0.99 3.55 -3.05
C ARG A 228 1.13 5.07 -3.01
N GLU A 229 0.69 5.67 -1.93
CA GLU A 229 0.84 7.11 -1.66
C GLU A 229 1.87 7.40 -0.56
N SER A 230 2.60 6.39 -0.11
CA SER A 230 3.52 6.49 1.03
C SER A 230 4.83 5.75 0.80
N ASN A 231 5.87 6.28 1.44
CA ASN A 231 7.16 5.62 1.55
C ASN A 231 7.31 4.79 2.84
N VAL A 232 6.26 4.76 3.68
CA VAL A 232 6.15 3.89 4.87
C VAL A 232 5.23 2.72 4.56
N LEU A 233 5.78 1.52 4.56
CA LEU A 233 5.07 0.30 4.24
C LEU A 233 4.97 -0.58 5.50
N LEU A 234 3.76 -1.01 5.83
CA LEU A 234 3.48 -1.97 6.90
C LEU A 234 3.03 -3.30 6.32
N LEU A 235 3.86 -4.32 6.48
CA LEU A 235 3.55 -5.71 6.21
C LEU A 235 3.11 -6.37 7.53
N ASP A 236 1.81 -6.22 7.83
CA ASP A 236 1.26 -6.59 9.14
C ASP A 236 1.00 -8.10 9.21
N GLU A 237 1.31 -8.72 10.35
CA GLU A 237 1.22 -10.17 10.56
C GLU A 237 2.01 -10.97 9.51
N PHE A 238 3.25 -10.53 9.24
CA PHE A 238 4.15 -11.14 8.25
C PHE A 238 4.43 -12.61 8.56
N ASP A 239 4.38 -12.99 9.83
CA ASP A 239 4.49 -14.35 10.35
C ASP A 239 3.35 -15.29 9.92
N LYS A 240 2.24 -14.77 9.41
CA LYS A 240 1.09 -15.56 8.96
C LYS A 240 1.19 -15.98 7.49
N ALA A 241 2.09 -15.39 6.72
CA ALA A 241 2.39 -15.82 5.37
C ALA A 241 3.04 -17.22 5.38
N HIS A 242 2.64 -18.08 4.45
CA HIS A 242 3.31 -19.39 4.33
C HIS A 242 4.79 -19.19 3.95
N PRO A 243 5.74 -19.92 4.57
CA PRO A 243 7.19 -19.73 4.38
C PRO A 243 7.67 -19.72 2.92
N SER A 244 7.01 -20.50 2.02
CA SER A 244 7.33 -20.50 0.59
C SER A 244 7.15 -19.15 -0.10
N PHE A 245 6.37 -18.26 0.47
CA PHE A 245 6.12 -16.93 -0.09
C PHE A 245 7.13 -15.88 0.36
N HIS A 246 7.91 -16.15 1.40
CA HIS A 246 8.94 -15.22 1.86
C HIS A 246 10.00 -14.92 0.80
N SER A 247 10.24 -15.86 -0.13
CA SER A 247 11.18 -15.66 -1.24
C SER A 247 10.81 -14.48 -2.16
N ALA A 248 9.52 -14.12 -2.27
CA ALA A 248 9.09 -12.95 -3.03
C ALA A 248 9.63 -11.63 -2.47
N PHE A 249 10.05 -11.61 -1.20
CA PHE A 249 10.56 -10.42 -0.53
C PHE A 249 12.08 -10.32 -0.49
N TYR A 250 12.82 -11.34 -0.94
CA TYR A 250 14.28 -11.34 -0.84
C TYR A 250 14.90 -10.16 -1.58
N GLN A 251 14.57 -9.98 -2.85
CA GLN A 251 15.12 -8.89 -3.64
C GLN A 251 14.60 -7.52 -3.16
N LEU A 252 13.34 -7.46 -2.72
CA LEU A 252 12.78 -6.25 -2.13
C LEU A 252 13.55 -5.81 -0.88
N PHE A 253 13.90 -6.75 0.01
CA PHE A 253 14.62 -6.44 1.25
C PHE A 253 16.10 -6.14 1.02
N ASP A 254 16.75 -6.86 0.08
CA ASP A 254 18.17 -6.68 -0.20
C ASP A 254 18.46 -5.44 -1.05
N GLU A 255 17.67 -5.19 -2.09
CA GLU A 255 17.95 -4.20 -3.14
C GLU A 255 16.87 -3.11 -3.25
N GLY A 256 15.70 -3.34 -2.68
CA GLY A 256 14.53 -2.47 -2.86
C GLY A 256 13.83 -2.65 -4.19
N ILE A 257 14.04 -3.78 -4.86
CA ILE A 257 13.42 -4.12 -6.13
C ILE A 257 12.31 -5.14 -5.89
N TYR A 258 11.14 -4.89 -6.46
CA TYR A 258 10.08 -5.86 -6.52
C TYR A 258 9.63 -6.07 -7.96
N GLU A 259 9.63 -7.32 -8.38
CA GLU A 259 9.23 -7.72 -9.73
C GLU A 259 8.25 -8.89 -9.63
N ASP A 260 7.14 -8.78 -10.35
CA ASP A 260 6.23 -9.87 -10.60
C ASP A 260 6.14 -10.14 -12.11
N GLN A 261 5.28 -11.06 -12.51
CA GLN A 261 5.11 -11.44 -13.91
C GLN A 261 4.77 -10.27 -14.85
N ASN A 262 4.14 -9.21 -14.32
CA ASN A 262 3.60 -8.10 -15.11
C ASN A 262 4.23 -6.74 -14.81
N TYR A 263 4.89 -6.58 -13.67
CA TYR A 263 5.33 -5.27 -13.18
C TYR A 263 6.73 -5.33 -12.57
N TYR A 264 7.47 -4.24 -12.72
CA TYR A 264 8.77 -4.00 -12.09
C TYR A 264 8.73 -2.63 -11.40
N LEU A 265 9.24 -2.54 -10.18
CA LEU A 265 9.33 -1.29 -9.44
C LEU A 265 10.50 -1.28 -8.46
N GLU A 266 10.95 -0.07 -8.11
CA GLU A 266 12.00 0.17 -7.13
C GLU A 266 11.47 0.98 -5.95
N LEU A 267 11.77 0.52 -4.73
CA LEU A 267 11.43 1.18 -3.47
C LEU A 267 12.67 1.81 -2.85
N LYS A 268 13.08 2.97 -3.37
CA LYS A 268 14.25 3.71 -2.85
C LYS A 268 13.88 4.43 -1.56
N LYS A 269 14.74 4.34 -0.53
CA LYS A 269 14.57 5.03 0.77
C LYS A 269 13.24 4.76 1.49
N SER A 270 12.55 3.68 1.14
CA SER A 270 11.30 3.31 1.82
C SER A 270 11.59 2.73 3.21
N ILE A 271 10.63 2.90 4.10
CA ILE A 271 10.61 2.28 5.43
C ILE A 271 9.65 1.12 5.37
N ILE A 272 10.17 -0.12 5.41
CA ILE A 272 9.37 -1.35 5.42
C ILE A 272 9.34 -1.88 6.86
N ILE A 273 8.16 -1.89 7.45
CA ILE A 273 7.93 -2.41 8.80
C ILE A 273 7.13 -3.70 8.67
N CYS A 274 7.70 -4.80 9.12
CA CYS A 274 7.02 -6.08 9.28
C CYS A 274 6.61 -6.24 10.75
N THR A 275 5.43 -6.83 11.02
CA THR A 275 5.04 -7.21 12.38
C THR A 275 4.90 -8.72 12.51
N SER A 276 5.19 -9.23 13.70
CA SER A 276 5.05 -10.63 14.07
C SER A 276 4.58 -10.77 15.52
N ASN A 277 3.91 -11.86 15.82
CA ASN A 277 3.48 -12.20 17.18
C ASN A 277 4.37 -13.23 17.88
N TYR A 278 5.50 -13.58 17.29
CA TYR A 278 6.50 -14.43 17.94
C TYR A 278 7.08 -13.77 19.19
N LEU A 279 7.55 -14.57 20.13
CA LEU A 279 8.01 -14.10 21.45
C LEU A 279 9.53 -14.13 21.60
N SER A 280 10.25 -14.86 20.75
CA SER A 280 11.70 -14.94 20.79
C SER A 280 12.34 -14.86 19.41
N LEU A 281 13.65 -14.61 19.35
CA LEU A 281 14.42 -14.57 18.10
C LEU A 281 14.54 -15.98 17.49
N GLU A 282 14.65 -16.99 18.34
CA GLU A 282 14.73 -18.39 17.95
C GLU A 282 13.43 -18.80 17.25
N GLU A 283 12.28 -18.46 17.81
CA GLU A 283 10.97 -18.73 17.22
C GLU A 283 10.82 -18.02 15.86
N ILE A 284 11.31 -16.77 15.73
CA ILE A 284 11.30 -16.04 14.47
C ILE A 284 12.14 -16.75 13.42
N GLU A 285 13.38 -17.15 13.75
CA GLU A 285 14.28 -17.79 12.81
C GLU A 285 13.79 -19.19 12.40
N GLU A 286 13.26 -19.97 13.33
CA GLU A 286 12.69 -21.31 13.07
C GLU A 286 11.48 -21.24 12.12
N ASN A 287 10.59 -20.27 12.28
CA ASN A 287 9.33 -20.21 11.51
C ASN A 287 9.46 -19.40 10.22
N LEU A 288 10.19 -18.30 10.20
CA LEU A 288 10.39 -17.52 8.97
C LEU A 288 11.51 -18.10 8.10
N GLY A 289 12.45 -18.84 8.71
CA GLY A 289 13.65 -19.37 8.09
C GLY A 289 14.80 -18.36 8.07
N SER A 290 16.03 -18.88 8.23
CA SER A 290 17.26 -18.07 8.24
C SER A 290 17.39 -17.12 7.02
N PRO A 291 16.99 -17.50 5.78
CA PRO A 291 17.13 -16.59 4.64
C PRO A 291 16.41 -15.25 4.80
N ILE A 292 15.18 -15.26 5.30
CA ILE A 292 14.44 -13.98 5.49
C ILE A 292 14.86 -13.31 6.80
N PHE A 293 15.17 -14.08 7.84
CA PHE A 293 15.58 -13.58 9.14
C PHE A 293 16.79 -12.63 9.04
N TYR A 294 17.82 -13.00 8.28
CA TYR A 294 19.02 -12.19 8.10
C TYR A 294 18.87 -11.02 7.13
N ARG A 295 17.71 -10.85 6.50
CA ARG A 295 17.39 -9.71 5.63
C ARG A 295 16.72 -8.55 6.34
N PHE A 296 16.32 -8.72 7.59
CA PHE A 296 15.89 -7.60 8.41
C PHE A 296 17.09 -6.75 8.84
N ASP A 297 17.10 -5.47 8.51
CA ASP A 297 18.13 -4.52 9.00
C ASP A 297 18.09 -4.41 10.53
N LYS A 298 16.89 -4.56 11.13
CA LYS A 298 16.69 -4.53 12.58
C LYS A 298 15.51 -5.40 12.98
N ILE A 299 15.69 -6.16 14.07
CA ILE A 299 14.62 -6.93 14.72
C ILE A 299 14.43 -6.34 16.11
N ILE A 300 13.22 -5.83 16.39
CA ILE A 300 12.92 -5.02 17.57
C ILE A 300 11.83 -5.68 18.41
N HIS A 301 12.19 -6.02 19.65
CA HIS A 301 11.26 -6.59 20.61
C HIS A 301 10.37 -5.54 21.24
N PHE A 302 9.07 -5.72 21.17
CA PHE A 302 8.07 -5.00 21.95
C PHE A 302 7.76 -5.81 23.20
N LYS A 303 8.02 -5.22 24.37
CA LYS A 303 7.84 -5.87 25.66
C LYS A 303 6.39 -5.82 26.10
N GLU A 304 6.04 -6.74 26.98
CA GLU A 304 4.75 -6.69 27.68
C GLU A 304 4.66 -5.41 28.51
N LEU A 305 3.44 -4.88 28.61
CA LEU A 305 3.16 -3.67 29.37
C LEU A 305 3.11 -3.97 30.86
N THR A 306 3.80 -3.16 31.65
CA THR A 306 3.69 -3.18 33.11
C THR A 306 2.33 -2.65 33.58
N SER A 307 1.95 -2.93 34.83
CA SER A 307 0.71 -2.39 35.41
C SER A 307 0.63 -0.86 35.39
N GLU A 308 1.75 -0.18 35.61
CA GLU A 308 1.80 1.29 35.53
C GLU A 308 1.56 1.80 34.11
N GLU A 309 2.12 1.12 33.10
CA GLU A 309 1.95 1.46 31.69
C GLU A 309 0.50 1.21 31.23
N LYS A 310 -0.09 0.07 31.64
CA LYS A 310 -1.51 -0.21 31.42
C LYS A 310 -2.41 0.88 32.01
N ASN A 311 -2.11 1.32 33.25
CA ASN A 311 -2.84 2.40 33.90
C ASN A 311 -2.73 3.72 33.11
N LYS A 312 -1.54 4.10 32.66
CA LYS A 312 -1.32 5.31 31.85
C LYS A 312 -2.09 5.26 30.53
N ILE A 313 -2.08 4.10 29.85
CA ILE A 313 -2.82 3.89 28.61
C ILE A 313 -4.32 3.93 28.87
N GLY A 314 -4.79 3.24 29.92
CA GLY A 314 -6.18 3.21 30.32
C GLY A 314 -6.74 4.59 30.62
N GLN A 315 -5.97 5.44 31.33
CA GLN A 315 -6.35 6.83 31.59
C GLN A 315 -6.55 7.63 30.29
N LYS A 316 -5.66 7.48 29.29
CA LYS A 316 -5.83 8.14 27.99
C LYS A 316 -7.10 7.68 27.27
N ILE A 317 -7.31 6.36 27.18
CA ILE A 317 -8.49 5.79 26.55
C ILE A 317 -9.77 6.25 27.29
N LEU A 318 -9.73 6.34 28.61
CA LEU A 318 -10.86 6.78 29.43
C LEU A 318 -11.25 8.23 29.12
N VAL A 319 -10.26 9.12 28.95
CA VAL A 319 -10.52 10.51 28.55
C VAL A 319 -11.08 10.60 27.14
N GLU A 320 -10.57 9.80 26.20
CA GLU A 320 -11.09 9.72 24.83
C GLU A 320 -12.54 9.23 24.83
N SER A 321 -12.82 8.12 25.55
CA SER A 321 -14.17 7.53 25.63
C SER A 321 -15.15 8.46 26.33
N SER A 322 -14.74 9.17 27.39
CA SER A 322 -15.62 10.15 28.06
C SER A 322 -16.06 11.28 27.13
N LYS A 323 -15.20 11.71 26.21
CA LYS A 323 -15.57 12.69 25.17
C LYS A 323 -16.49 12.09 24.12
N GLN A 324 -16.22 10.83 23.70
CA GLN A 324 -17.03 10.13 22.68
C GLN A 324 -18.46 9.86 23.14
N TYR A 325 -18.63 9.45 24.42
CA TYR A 325 -19.93 9.16 25.01
C TYR A 325 -20.62 10.39 25.63
N GLU A 326 -19.94 11.55 25.63
CA GLU A 326 -20.42 12.82 26.22
C GLU A 326 -20.88 12.67 27.68
N MET A 327 -20.30 11.71 28.41
CA MET A 327 -20.67 11.43 29.80
C MET A 327 -19.44 11.07 30.64
N PRO A 328 -19.35 11.52 31.91
CA PRO A 328 -18.37 11.04 32.86
C PRO A 328 -18.81 9.73 33.50
N LEU A 329 -17.86 8.88 33.89
CA LEU A 329 -18.12 7.75 34.79
C LEU A 329 -18.11 8.25 36.25
N SER A 330 -18.93 7.63 37.12
CA SER A 330 -18.92 7.89 38.55
C SER A 330 -17.54 7.53 39.17
N PRO A 331 -17.14 8.17 40.28
CA PRO A 331 -15.86 7.86 40.94
C PRO A 331 -15.70 6.38 41.29
N ASP A 332 -16.73 5.72 41.80
CA ASP A 332 -16.72 4.30 42.16
C ASP A 332 -16.53 3.37 40.95
N VAL A 333 -17.20 3.66 39.83
CA VAL A 333 -17.01 2.91 38.60
C VAL A 333 -15.60 3.09 38.05
N ARG A 334 -15.06 4.30 38.14
CA ARG A 334 -13.70 4.62 37.72
C ARG A 334 -12.66 3.85 38.53
N GLU A 335 -12.78 3.82 39.85
CA GLU A 335 -11.87 3.10 40.73
C GLU A 335 -11.84 1.62 40.41
N ARG A 336 -13.01 0.97 40.34
CA ARG A 336 -13.13 -0.45 39.94
C ARG A 336 -12.55 -0.73 38.56
N LEU A 337 -12.74 0.18 37.63
CA LEU A 337 -12.20 0.06 36.29
C LEU A 337 -10.66 0.11 36.30
N PHE A 338 -10.05 1.01 37.07
CA PHE A 338 -8.60 1.07 37.23
C PHE A 338 -8.02 -0.21 37.84
N ASP A 339 -8.66 -0.76 38.87
CA ASP A 339 -8.26 -2.02 39.49
C ASP A 339 -8.30 -3.21 38.49
N SER A 340 -9.17 -3.12 37.50
CA SER A 340 -9.34 -4.14 36.47
C SER A 340 -8.30 -4.09 35.36
N PHE A 341 -7.58 -2.96 35.18
CA PHE A 341 -6.59 -2.80 34.10
C PHE A 341 -5.41 -3.77 34.20
N ILE A 342 -5.04 -4.17 35.40
CA ILE A 342 -3.93 -5.13 35.61
C ILE A 342 -4.23 -6.51 35.01
N TYR A 343 -5.49 -6.88 34.89
CA TYR A 343 -5.93 -8.18 34.35
C TYR A 343 -5.99 -8.20 32.81
N CYS A 344 -5.98 -7.04 32.17
CA CYS A 344 -5.95 -6.97 30.71
C CYS A 344 -4.57 -7.40 30.19
N SER A 345 -4.54 -8.30 29.23
CA SER A 345 -3.28 -8.79 28.64
C SER A 345 -2.66 -7.77 27.69
N ASN A 346 -3.48 -6.93 27.06
CA ASN A 346 -3.04 -5.99 26.00
C ASN A 346 -3.96 -4.75 25.91
N VAL A 347 -3.53 -3.76 25.11
CA VAL A 347 -4.25 -2.50 24.93
C VAL A 347 -5.63 -2.68 24.28
N ARG A 348 -5.82 -3.74 23.48
CA ARG A 348 -7.12 -4.00 22.84
C ARG A 348 -8.17 -4.44 23.87
N GLU A 349 -7.80 -5.34 24.77
CA GLU A 349 -8.66 -5.75 25.89
C GLU A 349 -8.96 -4.57 26.81
N LEU A 350 -7.95 -3.76 27.12
CA LEU A 350 -8.10 -2.54 27.93
C LEU A 350 -9.12 -1.58 27.30
N ARG A 351 -9.02 -1.36 25.98
CA ARG A 351 -9.95 -0.49 25.25
C ARG A 351 -11.36 -1.04 25.26
N ASN A 352 -11.53 -2.34 25.02
CA ASN A 352 -12.84 -2.99 25.05
C ASN A 352 -13.47 -2.87 26.44
N LEU A 353 -12.74 -3.18 27.50
CA LEU A 353 -13.21 -3.05 28.88
C LEU A 353 -13.72 -1.63 29.19
N ILE A 354 -12.98 -0.61 28.77
CA ILE A 354 -13.37 0.79 28.98
C ILE A 354 -14.63 1.12 28.17
N GLN A 355 -14.66 0.77 26.90
CA GLN A 355 -15.81 1.05 26.01
C GLN A 355 -17.08 0.33 26.47
N ASP A 356 -16.98 -0.94 26.87
CA ASP A 356 -18.10 -1.73 27.41
C ASP A 356 -18.62 -1.09 28.71
N THR A 357 -17.74 -0.57 29.57
CA THR A 357 -18.14 0.13 30.79
C THR A 357 -18.93 1.41 30.47
N PHE A 358 -18.48 2.21 29.51
CA PHE A 358 -19.21 3.40 29.08
C PHE A 358 -20.55 3.05 28.45
N ALA A 359 -20.58 2.05 27.55
CA ALA A 359 -21.80 1.60 26.90
C ALA A 359 -22.84 1.11 27.92
N PHE A 360 -22.40 0.31 28.91
CA PHE A 360 -23.28 -0.18 29.97
C PHE A 360 -23.87 0.99 30.80
N ASN A 361 -23.02 1.95 31.23
CA ASN A 361 -23.52 3.11 32.00
C ASN A 361 -24.46 3.99 31.16
N ALA A 362 -24.23 4.13 29.85
CA ALA A 362 -25.13 4.86 28.97
C ALA A 362 -26.51 4.19 28.89
N ILE A 363 -26.56 2.85 28.76
CA ILE A 363 -27.80 2.07 28.74
C ILE A 363 -28.56 2.20 30.05
N VAL A 364 -27.88 2.07 31.21
CA VAL A 364 -28.51 2.20 32.51
C VAL A 364 -29.13 3.59 32.69
N ASN A 365 -28.40 4.65 32.32
CA ASN A 365 -28.92 6.02 32.43
C ASN A 365 -30.10 6.29 31.49
N GLU A 366 -30.19 5.65 30.35
CA GLU A 366 -31.37 5.79 29.48
C GLU A 366 -32.59 4.99 29.98
N ILE A 367 -32.39 3.79 30.54
CA ILE A 367 -33.48 2.98 31.14
C ILE A 367 -34.01 3.62 32.41
N GLU A 368 -33.16 4.27 33.23
CA GLU A 368 -33.58 4.94 34.47
C GLU A 368 -34.31 6.29 34.23
N LYS A 369 -34.29 6.82 33.00
CA LYS A 369 -35.03 8.01 32.58
C LYS A 369 -36.49 7.71 32.20
N GLU A 370 -36.86 6.43 31.98
CA GLU A 370 -38.23 5.97 31.76
C GLU A 370 -38.91 5.60 33.08
#